data_ec83482db50cd90a35df9f588b52d3ac
#
_entry.id   ec83482db50cd90a35df9f588b52d3ac
#
_cell.length_a   1.000
_cell.length_b   1.000
_cell.length_c   1.000
_cell.angle_alpha   90.00
_cell.angle_beta   90.00
_cell.angle_gamma   90.00
#
_symmetry.space_group_name_H-M   'P 1'
#
loop_
_entity.id
_entity.type
_entity.pdbx_description
1 polymer ?
#
loop_
_entity_poly.entity_id
_entity_poly.type
_entity_poly.pdbx_seq_one_letter_code
_entity_poly.pdbx_strand_id
1 'polypeptide(L)'
;NTTDPQDIQNAAVKYPALNIFDFQHFRMAHIDYMADTALQWHKSGGLVGFIWHWSVPVDPGFDLQQGYSFYLPSAAGPQKKGTTFSPQKALQEGTPENKQIHRDLEAITKLLLHYQSQGIPIIWRPLHEAAGNSNRGGTAWFWWGNDGAEAFKQLYLYMQKYLMDHGVHNLIYVWTSELDDDNWYPGDAYVDIVARDQYRANNNHSAYKEQFNILKKKYPNKMLALVECDCMPGASQMVADDAMWLYAAPWTVPFVFGSNNTPEFWKGFLHSAPILTRD
;
A
#
# COMPACT_ATOMS: atom_id res chain seq x y z
N ASN A 1 -3.13 3.45 11.06
CA ASN A 1 -4.06 3.67 12.16
C ASN A 1 -3.67 2.78 13.33
N THR A 2 -3.50 3.36 14.53
CA THR A 2 -2.98 2.62 15.70
C THR A 2 -4.08 1.99 16.53
N THR A 3 -5.32 2.39 16.32
CA THR A 3 -6.49 1.90 17.06
C THR A 3 -7.13 0.66 16.43
N ASP A 4 -7.09 0.50 15.11
CA ASP A 4 -7.79 -0.58 14.42
C ASP A 4 -7.39 -1.99 14.89
N PRO A 5 -6.09 -2.33 15.07
CA PRO A 5 -5.74 -3.65 15.61
C PRO A 5 -6.22 -3.87 17.04
N GLN A 6 -6.28 -2.81 17.86
CA GLN A 6 -6.80 -2.91 19.23
C GLN A 6 -8.32 -3.11 19.24
N ASP A 7 -9.03 -2.44 18.36
CA ASP A 7 -10.48 -2.59 18.22
C ASP A 7 -10.83 -4.00 17.72
N ILE A 8 -10.05 -4.54 16.78
CA ILE A 8 -10.21 -5.93 16.33
C ILE A 8 -9.95 -6.90 17.49
N GLN A 9 -8.87 -6.68 18.28
CA GLN A 9 -8.57 -7.50 19.43
C GLN A 9 -9.70 -7.46 20.49
N ASN A 10 -10.25 -6.28 20.74
CA ASN A 10 -11.39 -6.14 21.68
C ASN A 10 -12.61 -6.93 21.22
N ALA A 11 -12.87 -7.02 19.91
CA ALA A 11 -13.99 -7.77 19.35
C ALA A 11 -13.73 -9.29 19.25
N ALA A 12 -12.52 -9.68 18.86
CA ALA A 12 -12.16 -11.06 18.51
C ALA A 12 -11.34 -11.80 19.58
N VAL A 13 -10.83 -11.10 20.60
CA VAL A 13 -9.91 -11.62 21.62
C VAL A 13 -8.57 -12.07 21.02
N LYS A 14 -8.28 -11.70 19.79
CA LYS A 14 -7.03 -11.99 19.06
C LYS A 14 -6.59 -10.77 18.27
N TYR A 15 -5.29 -10.60 18.13
CA TYR A 15 -4.73 -9.59 17.23
C TYR A 15 -4.54 -10.15 15.82
N PRO A 16 -4.77 -9.36 14.77
CA PRO A 16 -4.33 -9.73 13.42
C PRO A 16 -2.81 -9.91 13.38
N ALA A 17 -2.29 -10.78 12.50
CA ALA A 17 -0.86 -11.00 12.39
C ALA A 17 -0.10 -9.80 11.80
N LEU A 18 -0.72 -9.07 10.88
CA LEU A 18 -0.12 -7.96 10.14
C LEU A 18 -0.78 -6.63 10.53
N ASN A 19 0.03 -5.61 10.78
CA ASN A 19 -0.43 -4.23 10.86
C ASN A 19 0.25 -3.40 9.77
N ILE A 20 -0.55 -2.61 9.03
CA ILE A 20 -0.08 -1.79 7.91
C ILE A 20 -0.22 -0.32 8.29
N PHE A 21 0.86 0.40 8.15
CA PHE A 21 0.98 1.83 8.42
C PHE A 21 1.10 2.61 7.11
N ASP A 22 0.84 3.91 7.12
CA ASP A 22 0.98 4.77 5.95
C ASP A 22 1.99 5.89 6.19
N PHE A 23 2.98 6.00 5.33
CA PHE A 23 3.93 7.09 5.33
C PHE A 23 3.42 8.39 4.70
N GLN A 24 2.12 8.54 4.47
CA GLN A 24 1.51 9.74 3.88
C GLN A 24 2.01 11.04 4.54
N HIS A 25 2.20 11.00 5.85
CA HIS A 25 2.59 12.14 6.67
C HIS A 25 4.03 12.07 7.19
N PHE A 26 4.93 11.40 6.47
CA PHE A 26 6.31 11.18 6.91
C PHE A 26 7.10 12.49 7.19
N ARG A 27 6.62 13.65 6.74
CA ARG A 27 7.18 14.97 7.03
C ARG A 27 6.64 15.61 8.32
N MET A 28 5.66 14.99 8.96
CA MET A 28 5.00 15.56 10.15
C MET A 28 5.57 14.96 11.44
N ALA A 29 5.36 15.65 12.56
CA ALA A 29 5.81 15.21 13.89
C ALA A 29 5.25 13.86 14.36
N HIS A 30 4.25 13.31 13.65
CA HIS A 30 3.66 12.01 13.97
C HIS A 30 4.50 10.81 13.52
N ILE A 31 5.57 11.03 12.77
CA ILE A 31 6.40 9.93 12.28
C ILE A 31 7.06 9.14 13.42
N ASP A 32 7.50 9.83 14.48
CA ASP A 32 8.09 9.18 15.63
C ASP A 32 7.10 8.26 16.34
N TYR A 33 5.88 8.72 16.53
CA TYR A 33 4.81 7.90 17.12
C TYR A 33 4.49 6.66 16.27
N MET A 34 4.42 6.80 14.96
CA MET A 34 4.19 5.69 14.06
C MET A 34 5.37 4.71 14.08
N ALA A 35 6.61 5.23 14.14
CA ALA A 35 7.81 4.43 14.24
C ALA A 35 7.80 3.57 15.52
N ASP A 36 7.49 4.18 16.66
CA ASP A 36 7.39 3.49 17.94
C ASP A 36 6.29 2.42 17.93
N THR A 37 5.13 2.72 17.35
CA THR A 37 4.00 1.77 17.27
C THR A 37 4.35 0.57 16.41
N ALA A 38 4.98 0.75 15.24
CA ALA A 38 5.40 -0.34 14.37
C ALA A 38 6.47 -1.22 15.05
N LEU A 39 7.42 -0.60 15.76
CA LEU A 39 8.43 -1.31 16.54
C LEU A 39 7.80 -2.14 17.67
N GLN A 40 6.86 -1.59 18.42
CA GLN A 40 6.15 -2.31 19.49
C GLN A 40 5.31 -3.46 18.91
N TRP A 41 4.67 -3.25 17.75
CA TRP A 41 3.94 -4.29 17.06
C TRP A 41 4.83 -5.47 16.72
N HIS A 42 6.00 -5.20 16.13
CA HIS A 42 6.98 -6.24 15.79
C HIS A 42 7.50 -6.98 17.04
N LYS A 43 7.88 -6.25 18.10
CA LYS A 43 8.34 -6.85 19.35
C LYS A 43 7.30 -7.76 20.01
N SER A 44 6.03 -7.54 19.73
CA SER A 44 4.92 -8.38 20.17
C SER A 44 4.63 -9.57 19.24
N GLY A 45 5.49 -9.85 18.25
CA GLY A 45 5.37 -10.97 17.31
C GLY A 45 4.60 -10.65 16.03
N GLY A 46 4.17 -9.40 15.83
CA GLY A 46 3.42 -9.00 14.64
C GLY A 46 4.29 -8.69 13.43
N LEU A 47 3.73 -8.88 12.24
CA LEU A 47 4.30 -8.46 10.97
C LEU A 47 4.02 -6.97 10.73
N VAL A 48 4.95 -6.27 10.07
CA VAL A 48 4.85 -4.83 9.79
C VAL A 48 4.77 -4.62 8.30
N GLY A 49 3.75 -3.87 7.86
CA GLY A 49 3.63 -3.37 6.51
C GLY A 49 3.62 -1.84 6.48
N PHE A 50 4.11 -1.28 5.39
CA PHE A 50 3.98 0.14 5.10
C PHE A 50 3.47 0.35 3.68
N ILE A 51 2.44 1.19 3.57
CA ILE A 51 2.03 1.82 2.32
C ILE A 51 2.63 3.23 2.27
N TRP A 52 2.94 3.71 1.08
CA TRP A 52 3.43 5.07 0.92
C TRP A 52 2.58 5.86 -0.07
N HIS A 53 1.60 6.60 0.45
CA HIS A 53 0.97 7.67 -0.29
C HIS A 53 1.97 8.83 -0.41
N TRP A 54 2.82 8.77 -1.42
CA TRP A 54 3.89 9.74 -1.59
C TRP A 54 3.36 11.13 -1.90
N SER A 55 3.12 11.91 -0.85
CA SER A 55 2.69 13.30 -0.96
C SER A 55 3.85 14.17 -1.45
N VAL A 56 3.58 15.00 -2.44
CA VAL A 56 4.53 15.96 -3.04
C VAL A 56 3.91 17.36 -3.00
N PRO A 57 4.68 18.45 -3.19
CA PRO A 57 4.12 19.79 -3.25
C PRO A 57 3.01 19.91 -4.28
N VAL A 58 1.92 20.59 -3.90
CA VAL A 58 0.78 20.86 -4.80
C VAL A 58 1.22 21.71 -5.96
N ASP A 59 2.05 22.74 -5.69
CA ASP A 59 2.67 23.56 -6.70
C ASP A 59 4.11 23.08 -6.99
N PRO A 60 4.40 22.63 -8.21
CA PRO A 60 5.77 22.28 -8.60
C PRO A 60 6.75 23.46 -8.59
N GLY A 61 6.27 24.69 -8.61
CA GLY A 61 7.06 25.89 -8.31
C GLY A 61 7.48 26.01 -6.85
N PHE A 62 6.99 25.10 -6.00
CA PHE A 62 7.34 24.93 -4.59
C PHE A 62 6.92 26.07 -3.66
N ASP A 63 5.80 26.69 -3.91
CA ASP A 63 5.09 27.40 -2.86
C ASP A 63 4.54 26.39 -1.84
N LEU A 64 5.32 26.10 -0.81
CA LEU A 64 4.97 25.14 0.24
C LEU A 64 3.73 25.54 1.03
N GLN A 65 3.29 26.80 0.95
CA GLN A 65 2.03 27.26 1.54
C GLN A 65 0.80 26.65 0.85
N GLN A 66 0.96 26.19 -0.40
CA GLN A 66 -0.10 25.45 -1.10
C GLN A 66 -0.32 24.04 -0.55
N GLY A 67 0.63 23.51 0.23
CA GLY A 67 0.55 22.20 0.86
C GLY A 67 1.06 21.07 -0.03
N TYR A 68 0.72 19.85 0.39
CA TYR A 68 1.15 18.60 -0.26
C TYR A 68 -0.07 17.77 -0.68
N SER A 69 0.08 17.02 -1.77
CA SER A 69 -0.92 16.07 -2.26
C SER A 69 -0.25 14.90 -2.96
N PHE A 70 -0.92 13.77 -2.97
CA PHE A 70 -0.58 12.64 -3.83
C PHE A 70 -1.58 12.48 -4.98
N TYR A 71 -2.73 13.17 -4.93
CA TYR A 71 -3.74 13.13 -5.99
C TYR A 71 -3.39 14.03 -7.16
N LEU A 72 -3.72 13.58 -8.38
CA LEU A 72 -3.85 14.48 -9.53
C LEU A 72 -5.08 15.39 -9.38
N PRO A 73 -5.10 16.57 -10.05
CA PRO A 73 -6.23 17.49 -9.93
C PRO A 73 -7.58 16.87 -10.29
N SER A 74 -7.61 15.96 -11.28
CA SER A 74 -8.81 15.24 -11.71
C SER A 74 -9.38 14.29 -10.65
N ALA A 75 -8.55 13.82 -9.72
CA ALA A 75 -8.92 12.85 -8.68
C ALA A 75 -9.00 13.45 -7.27
N ALA A 76 -8.53 14.68 -7.07
CA ALA A 76 -8.44 15.31 -5.75
C ALA A 76 -9.80 15.60 -5.11
N GLY A 77 -10.86 15.70 -5.90
CA GLY A 77 -12.19 16.11 -5.43
C GLY A 77 -12.25 17.59 -5.00
N PRO A 78 -13.44 18.10 -4.63
CA PRO A 78 -13.64 19.54 -4.42
C PRO A 78 -12.98 20.08 -3.16
N GLN A 79 -12.61 19.24 -2.21
CA GLN A 79 -12.04 19.66 -0.91
C GLN A 79 -10.53 19.44 -0.79
N LYS A 80 -9.90 18.83 -1.79
CA LYS A 80 -8.46 18.52 -1.79
C LYS A 80 -7.81 19.20 -2.98
N LYS A 81 -6.63 19.76 -2.78
CA LYS A 81 -5.81 20.24 -3.89
C LYS A 81 -5.09 19.05 -4.54
N GLY A 82 -5.12 18.99 -5.87
CA GLY A 82 -4.30 18.05 -6.63
C GLY A 82 -2.93 18.64 -6.94
N THR A 83 -2.01 17.78 -7.36
CA THR A 83 -0.68 18.18 -7.83
C THR A 83 -0.50 17.81 -9.31
N THR A 84 0.25 18.61 -10.03
CA THR A 84 0.69 18.33 -11.41
C THR A 84 2.12 17.80 -11.46
N PHE A 85 2.62 17.29 -10.35
CA PHE A 85 3.95 16.70 -10.23
C PHE A 85 4.14 15.58 -11.28
N SER A 86 5.30 15.57 -11.93
CA SER A 86 5.56 14.71 -13.08
C SER A 86 6.63 13.67 -12.74
N PRO A 87 6.35 12.36 -12.89
CA PRO A 87 7.37 11.31 -12.81
C PRO A 87 8.55 11.53 -13.76
N GLN A 88 8.31 11.96 -15.00
CA GLN A 88 9.38 12.23 -15.96
C GLN A 88 10.30 13.36 -15.50
N LYS A 89 9.73 14.47 -14.99
CA LYS A 89 10.52 15.56 -14.44
C LYS A 89 11.22 15.16 -13.13
N ALA A 90 10.59 14.32 -12.32
CA ALA A 90 11.20 13.80 -11.10
C ALA A 90 12.48 12.99 -11.40
N LEU A 91 12.56 12.33 -12.53
CA LEU A 91 13.74 11.59 -12.98
C LEU A 91 14.75 12.44 -13.77
N GLN A 92 14.41 13.67 -14.11
CA GLN A 92 15.30 14.59 -14.83
C GLN A 92 16.11 15.43 -13.84
N GLU A 93 17.44 15.26 -13.87
CA GLU A 93 18.35 15.97 -12.98
C GLU A 93 18.17 17.49 -13.06
N GLY A 94 18.22 18.15 -11.89
CA GLY A 94 18.17 19.60 -11.75
C GLY A 94 16.77 20.19 -11.70
N THR A 95 15.71 19.45 -12.04
CA THR A 95 14.32 19.94 -11.93
C THR A 95 13.90 20.10 -10.46
N PRO A 96 12.92 20.94 -10.18
CA PRO A 96 12.36 21.04 -8.85
C PRO A 96 11.78 19.69 -8.34
N GLU A 97 11.13 18.93 -9.23
CA GLU A 97 10.58 17.62 -8.92
C GLU A 97 11.68 16.63 -8.56
N ASN A 98 12.81 16.63 -9.28
CA ASN A 98 13.96 15.77 -8.99
C ASN A 98 14.54 16.09 -7.60
N LYS A 99 14.76 17.37 -7.31
CA LYS A 99 15.23 17.80 -5.99
C LYS A 99 14.28 17.37 -4.87
N GLN A 100 12.98 17.39 -5.14
CA GLN A 100 11.98 16.98 -4.15
C GLN A 100 12.01 15.49 -3.89
N ILE A 101 12.02 14.64 -4.93
CA ILE A 101 12.06 13.19 -4.69
C ILE A 101 13.34 12.76 -3.96
N HIS A 102 14.48 13.43 -4.22
CA HIS A 102 15.72 13.15 -3.49
C HIS A 102 15.59 13.44 -1.99
N ARG A 103 15.00 14.58 -1.60
CA ARG A 103 14.74 14.91 -0.19
C ARG A 103 13.84 13.87 0.47
N ASP A 104 12.80 13.45 -0.25
CA ASP A 104 11.83 12.49 0.25
C ASP A 104 12.45 11.10 0.40
N LEU A 105 13.18 10.65 -0.60
CA LEU A 105 13.90 9.37 -0.57
C LEU A 105 14.95 9.35 0.55
N GLU A 106 15.69 10.44 0.76
CA GLU A 106 16.63 10.55 1.88
C GLU A 106 15.91 10.39 3.23
N ALA A 107 14.77 11.07 3.42
CA ALA A 107 14.00 11.00 4.65
C ALA A 107 13.44 9.60 4.90
N ILE A 108 12.82 8.98 3.89
CA ILE A 108 12.27 7.62 3.98
C ILE A 108 13.39 6.59 4.20
N THR A 109 14.53 6.74 3.53
CA THR A 109 15.69 5.85 3.73
C THR A 109 16.12 5.82 5.20
N LYS A 110 16.21 6.98 5.86
CA LYS A 110 16.57 7.04 7.28
C LYS A 110 15.59 6.26 8.17
N LEU A 111 14.30 6.37 7.88
CA LEU A 111 13.26 5.62 8.61
C LEU A 111 13.35 4.11 8.36
N LEU A 112 13.52 3.70 7.11
CA LEU A 112 13.64 2.29 6.74
C LEU A 112 14.90 1.65 7.33
N LEU A 113 16.03 2.36 7.33
CA LEU A 113 17.26 1.92 7.99
C LEU A 113 17.10 1.80 9.51
N HIS A 114 16.31 2.68 10.13
CA HIS A 114 15.99 2.55 11.56
C HIS A 114 15.27 1.23 11.84
N TYR A 115 14.22 0.88 11.07
CA TYR A 115 13.55 -0.41 11.22
C TYR A 115 14.47 -1.59 10.90
N GLN A 116 15.29 -1.48 9.86
CA GLN A 116 16.25 -2.52 9.50
C GLN A 116 17.24 -2.78 10.65
N SER A 117 17.73 -1.74 11.31
CA SER A 117 18.64 -1.86 12.45
C SER A 117 18.02 -2.59 13.65
N GLN A 118 16.68 -2.65 13.72
CA GLN A 118 15.92 -3.42 14.71
C GLN A 118 15.55 -4.82 14.22
N GLY A 119 16.03 -5.25 13.04
CA GLY A 119 15.77 -6.56 12.46
C GLY A 119 14.35 -6.74 11.90
N ILE A 120 13.64 -5.67 11.58
CA ILE A 120 12.24 -5.71 11.13
C ILE A 120 12.18 -5.87 9.61
N PRO A 121 11.68 -7.00 9.07
CA PRO A 121 11.30 -7.07 7.66
C PRO A 121 10.01 -6.27 7.43
N ILE A 122 9.95 -5.54 6.32
CA ILE A 122 8.84 -4.65 6.00
C ILE A 122 8.16 -5.10 4.72
N ILE A 123 6.85 -5.35 4.79
CA ILE A 123 5.99 -5.47 3.60
C ILE A 123 5.78 -4.05 3.07
N TRP A 124 6.44 -3.74 1.94
CA TRP A 124 6.56 -2.39 1.39
C TRP A 124 5.70 -2.20 0.16
N ARG A 125 4.68 -1.35 0.24
CA ARG A 125 3.72 -1.07 -0.83
C ARG A 125 3.79 0.39 -1.25
N PRO A 126 4.80 0.78 -2.06
CA PRO A 126 4.91 2.13 -2.60
C PRO A 126 4.12 2.27 -3.89
N LEU A 127 3.79 3.51 -4.29
CA LEU A 127 3.33 3.87 -5.63
C LEU A 127 2.18 2.98 -6.16
N HIS A 128 1.26 2.63 -5.28
CA HIS A 128 0.14 1.72 -5.58
C HIS A 128 -0.86 2.35 -6.56
N GLU A 129 -1.72 1.52 -7.17
CA GLU A 129 -2.79 1.93 -8.08
C GLU A 129 -2.34 2.91 -9.19
N ALA A 130 -1.14 2.72 -9.72
CA ALA A 130 -0.52 3.69 -10.61
C ALA A 130 -1.30 3.94 -11.90
N ALA A 131 -1.90 2.89 -12.45
CA ALA A 131 -2.70 3.00 -13.66
C ALA A 131 -4.01 3.78 -13.42
N GLY A 132 -4.60 3.64 -12.22
CA GLY A 132 -5.92 4.19 -11.95
C GLY A 132 -6.93 3.74 -13.00
N ASN A 133 -7.56 4.70 -13.69
CA ASN A 133 -8.48 4.42 -14.80
C ASN A 133 -7.84 4.61 -16.19
N SER A 134 -6.53 4.78 -16.30
CA SER A 134 -5.87 5.12 -17.57
C SER A 134 -6.16 4.10 -18.68
N ASN A 135 -6.17 2.82 -18.35
CA ASN A 135 -6.45 1.75 -19.33
C ASN A 135 -7.94 1.59 -19.66
N ARG A 136 -8.83 2.35 -18.98
CA ARG A 136 -10.29 2.32 -19.17
C ARG A 136 -10.83 3.63 -19.75
N GLY A 137 -9.97 4.41 -20.43
CA GLY A 137 -10.33 5.68 -21.02
C GLY A 137 -10.45 6.85 -20.04
N GLY A 138 -9.97 6.67 -18.82
CA GLY A 138 -9.88 7.71 -17.77
C GLY A 138 -8.44 8.18 -17.58
N THR A 139 -8.15 8.64 -16.34
CA THR A 139 -6.83 9.13 -15.93
C THR A 139 -6.33 8.36 -14.71
N ALA A 140 -5.02 8.40 -14.47
CA ALA A 140 -4.45 8.01 -13.18
C ALA A 140 -5.05 8.86 -12.05
N TRP A 141 -4.99 8.34 -10.82
CA TRP A 141 -5.49 9.09 -9.65
C TRP A 141 -4.37 9.83 -8.95
N PHE A 142 -3.18 9.26 -8.99
CA PHE A 142 -2.03 9.71 -8.25
C PHE A 142 -0.94 10.23 -9.18
N TRP A 143 -0.12 11.15 -8.69
CA TRP A 143 0.90 11.82 -9.50
C TRP A 143 1.91 10.86 -10.13
N TRP A 144 2.21 9.73 -9.48
CA TRP A 144 3.15 8.75 -10.04
C TRP A 144 2.62 8.00 -11.26
N GLY A 145 1.32 8.09 -11.56
CA GLY A 145 0.71 7.60 -12.79
C GLY A 145 0.53 8.65 -13.89
N ASN A 146 0.86 9.93 -13.61
CA ASN A 146 0.52 11.07 -14.47
C ASN A 146 1.09 10.96 -15.89
N ASP A 147 2.34 10.51 -16.02
CA ASP A 147 3.06 10.46 -17.30
C ASP A 147 3.02 9.07 -17.95
N GLY A 148 2.12 8.19 -17.49
CA GLY A 148 1.89 6.87 -18.05
C GLY A 148 2.83 5.77 -17.56
N ALA A 149 2.60 4.56 -18.09
CA ALA A 149 3.18 3.33 -17.60
C ALA A 149 4.71 3.31 -17.60
N GLU A 150 5.33 3.82 -18.67
CA GLU A 150 6.78 3.79 -18.78
C GLU A 150 7.46 4.70 -17.75
N ALA A 151 6.96 5.93 -17.58
CA ALA A 151 7.46 6.86 -16.58
C ALA A 151 7.27 6.31 -15.14
N PHE A 152 6.13 5.68 -14.88
CA PHE A 152 5.88 4.99 -13.61
C PHE A 152 6.91 3.88 -13.34
N LYS A 153 7.15 2.97 -14.31
CA LYS A 153 8.13 1.89 -14.14
C LYS A 153 9.53 2.43 -13.87
N GLN A 154 9.95 3.46 -14.60
CA GLN A 154 11.24 4.10 -14.38
C GLN A 154 11.34 4.72 -12.97
N LEU A 155 10.28 5.38 -12.49
CA LEU A 155 10.22 5.92 -11.12
C LEU A 155 10.28 4.81 -10.06
N TYR A 156 9.54 3.71 -10.28
CA TYR A 156 9.53 2.56 -9.37
C TYR A 156 10.94 1.95 -9.24
N LEU A 157 11.58 1.70 -10.37
CA LEU A 157 12.95 1.14 -10.41
C LEU A 157 13.98 2.11 -9.81
N TYR A 158 13.84 3.39 -10.10
CA TYR A 158 14.69 4.43 -9.53
C TYR A 158 14.61 4.46 -8.01
N MET A 159 13.39 4.48 -7.45
CA MET A 159 13.16 4.45 -6.00
C MET A 159 13.78 3.19 -5.38
N GLN A 160 13.52 2.00 -5.95
CA GLN A 160 14.06 0.74 -5.44
C GLN A 160 15.59 0.74 -5.46
N LYS A 161 16.19 1.14 -6.60
CA LYS A 161 17.64 1.25 -6.70
C LYS A 161 18.22 2.24 -5.70
N TYR A 162 17.59 3.42 -5.53
CA TYR A 162 18.02 4.40 -4.55
C TYR A 162 18.06 3.82 -3.14
N LEU A 163 17.00 3.16 -2.71
CA LEU A 163 16.92 2.54 -1.37
C LEU A 163 18.01 1.47 -1.20
N MET A 164 18.19 0.60 -2.18
CA MET A 164 19.24 -0.45 -2.15
C MET A 164 20.65 0.14 -2.11
N ASP A 165 20.95 1.13 -2.93
CA ASP A 165 22.27 1.79 -2.97
C ASP A 165 22.59 2.50 -1.65
N HIS A 166 21.55 2.89 -0.88
CA HIS A 166 21.70 3.51 0.44
C HIS A 166 21.56 2.51 1.61
N GLY A 167 21.65 1.22 1.32
CA GLY A 167 21.78 0.16 2.32
C GLY A 167 20.46 -0.42 2.87
N VAL A 168 19.30 -0.09 2.28
CA VAL A 168 18.02 -0.66 2.69
C VAL A 168 17.82 -2.02 2.02
N HIS A 169 17.77 -3.11 2.81
CA HIS A 169 17.71 -4.49 2.32
C HIS A 169 16.63 -5.36 3.00
N ASN A 170 15.75 -4.76 3.79
CA ASN A 170 14.72 -5.45 4.59
C ASN A 170 13.31 -5.32 4.01
N LEU A 171 13.16 -4.95 2.73
CA LEU A 171 11.87 -4.68 2.10
C LEU A 171 11.39 -5.88 1.27
N ILE A 172 10.10 -6.20 1.41
CA ILE A 172 9.34 -7.14 0.58
C ILE A 172 8.42 -6.29 -0.28
N TYR A 173 8.70 -6.20 -1.57
CA TYR A 173 8.06 -5.27 -2.49
C TYR A 173 6.69 -5.76 -2.96
N VAL A 174 5.67 -4.93 -2.76
CA VAL A 174 4.29 -5.18 -3.19
C VAL A 174 3.92 -4.21 -4.31
N TRP A 175 3.48 -4.75 -5.45
CA TRP A 175 2.91 -3.99 -6.55
C TRP A 175 1.41 -4.27 -6.66
N THR A 176 0.59 -3.22 -6.79
CA THR A 176 -0.88 -3.33 -6.88
C THR A 176 -1.31 -3.29 -8.34
N SER A 177 -2.04 -4.32 -8.78
CA SER A 177 -2.60 -4.44 -10.13
C SER A 177 -4.06 -4.01 -10.18
N GLU A 178 -4.43 -3.29 -11.25
CA GLU A 178 -5.80 -2.98 -11.64
C GLU A 178 -6.44 -4.05 -12.55
N LEU A 179 -5.77 -5.19 -12.73
CA LEU A 179 -6.11 -6.36 -13.56
C LEU A 179 -5.93 -6.15 -15.08
N ASP A 180 -5.99 -4.94 -15.58
CA ASP A 180 -5.85 -4.57 -17.00
C ASP A 180 -4.63 -3.66 -17.24
N ASP A 181 -3.67 -3.70 -16.35
CA ASP A 181 -2.52 -2.81 -16.26
C ASP A 181 -1.16 -3.52 -16.40
N ASP A 182 -1.11 -4.60 -17.20
CA ASP A 182 0.11 -5.40 -17.39
C ASP A 182 1.31 -4.57 -17.89
N ASN A 183 1.04 -3.52 -18.68
CA ASN A 183 2.06 -2.59 -19.15
C ASN A 183 2.66 -1.70 -18.05
N TRP A 184 2.04 -1.66 -16.86
CA TRP A 184 2.54 -0.94 -15.67
C TRP A 184 3.40 -1.82 -14.76
N TYR A 185 3.44 -3.13 -14.99
CA TYR A 185 4.18 -4.06 -14.15
C TYR A 185 5.69 -3.79 -14.20
N PRO A 186 6.36 -3.55 -13.06
CA PRO A 186 7.80 -3.25 -13.04
C PRO A 186 8.69 -4.42 -13.45
N GLY A 187 8.16 -5.63 -13.37
CA GLY A 187 8.88 -6.86 -13.72
C GLY A 187 9.15 -7.79 -12.53
N ASP A 188 9.30 -9.07 -12.81
CA ASP A 188 9.42 -10.13 -11.79
C ASP A 188 10.63 -9.96 -10.85
N ALA A 189 11.71 -9.35 -11.33
CA ALA A 189 12.90 -9.13 -10.51
C ALA A 189 12.72 -8.04 -9.42
N TYR A 190 11.66 -7.25 -9.53
CA TYR A 190 11.45 -6.05 -8.72
C TYR A 190 10.20 -6.10 -7.83
N VAL A 191 9.43 -7.18 -7.92
CA VAL A 191 8.17 -7.36 -7.20
C VAL A 191 8.18 -8.74 -6.54
N ASP A 192 7.91 -8.80 -5.24
CA ASP A 192 7.79 -10.05 -4.48
C ASP A 192 6.33 -10.52 -4.42
N ILE A 193 5.42 -9.57 -4.19
CA ILE A 193 3.99 -9.81 -4.03
C ILE A 193 3.21 -8.98 -5.06
N VAL A 194 2.33 -9.62 -5.81
CA VAL A 194 1.35 -8.92 -6.64
C VAL A 194 0.05 -8.81 -5.85
N ALA A 195 -0.50 -7.61 -5.81
CA ALA A 195 -1.63 -7.30 -4.96
C ALA A 195 -2.82 -6.72 -5.72
N ARG A 196 -3.98 -6.71 -5.08
CA ARG A 196 -5.24 -6.14 -5.58
C ARG A 196 -5.91 -5.30 -4.52
N ASP A 197 -6.54 -4.20 -4.94
CA ASP A 197 -7.48 -3.40 -4.17
C ASP A 197 -8.90 -3.68 -4.66
N GLN A 198 -9.79 -4.08 -3.77
CA GLN A 198 -11.13 -4.51 -4.12
C GLN A 198 -12.18 -3.80 -3.27
N TYR A 199 -12.89 -2.87 -3.90
CA TYR A 199 -13.97 -2.11 -3.31
C TYR A 199 -15.31 -2.45 -3.97
N ARG A 200 -16.40 -1.97 -3.39
CA ARG A 200 -17.79 -2.19 -3.83
C ARG A 200 -18.20 -3.66 -3.78
N ALA A 201 -17.76 -4.34 -2.73
CA ALA A 201 -18.22 -5.69 -2.45
C ALA A 201 -19.70 -5.70 -2.02
N ASN A 202 -20.39 -6.81 -2.32
CA ASN A 202 -21.79 -6.99 -1.98
C ASN A 202 -22.00 -7.51 -0.55
N ASN A 203 -21.16 -7.16 0.41
CA ASN A 203 -21.29 -7.59 1.82
C ASN A 203 -21.41 -9.12 2.04
N ASN A 204 -20.79 -9.91 1.18
CA ASN A 204 -20.95 -11.36 1.17
C ASN A 204 -19.69 -12.13 1.55
N HIS A 205 -18.62 -11.44 1.94
CA HIS A 205 -17.32 -12.02 2.29
C HIS A 205 -16.78 -13.00 1.24
N SER A 206 -17.01 -12.71 -0.05
CA SER A 206 -16.51 -13.55 -1.14
C SER A 206 -14.98 -13.60 -1.13
N ALA A 207 -14.42 -14.69 -1.67
CA ALA A 207 -12.98 -14.83 -1.79
C ALA A 207 -12.36 -14.00 -2.94
N TYR A 208 -13.17 -13.25 -3.68
CA TYR A 208 -12.74 -12.54 -4.90
C TYR A 208 -12.00 -13.47 -5.88
N LYS A 209 -12.55 -14.68 -6.06
CA LYS A 209 -11.97 -15.77 -6.84
C LYS A 209 -11.63 -15.39 -8.27
N GLU A 210 -12.48 -14.58 -8.91
CA GLU A 210 -12.24 -14.15 -10.29
C GLU A 210 -10.97 -13.31 -10.37
N GLN A 211 -10.84 -12.30 -9.52
CA GLN A 211 -9.67 -11.42 -9.44
C GLN A 211 -8.41 -12.20 -9.08
N PHE A 212 -8.51 -13.10 -8.09
CA PHE A 212 -7.43 -13.99 -7.70
C PHE A 212 -6.94 -14.83 -8.88
N ASN A 213 -7.85 -15.46 -9.63
CA ASN A 213 -7.50 -16.32 -10.75
C ASN A 213 -6.88 -15.55 -11.93
N ILE A 214 -7.35 -14.32 -12.18
CA ILE A 214 -6.74 -13.44 -13.19
C ILE A 214 -5.26 -13.18 -12.80
N LEU A 215 -4.99 -12.79 -11.57
CA LEU A 215 -3.63 -12.52 -11.10
C LEU A 215 -2.78 -13.79 -11.07
N LYS A 216 -3.31 -14.92 -10.58
CA LYS A 216 -2.61 -16.22 -10.56
C LYS A 216 -2.18 -16.66 -11.97
N LYS A 217 -3.02 -16.40 -12.98
CA LYS A 217 -2.70 -16.69 -14.37
C LYS A 217 -1.63 -15.76 -14.95
N LYS A 218 -1.69 -14.45 -14.63
CA LYS A 218 -0.76 -13.45 -15.13
C LYS A 218 0.62 -13.51 -14.45
N TYR A 219 0.62 -13.80 -13.16
CA TYR A 219 1.82 -13.77 -12.30
C TYR A 219 1.99 -15.11 -11.54
N PRO A 220 2.19 -16.24 -12.26
CA PRO A 220 2.13 -17.59 -11.67
C PRO A 220 3.20 -17.86 -10.62
N ASN A 221 4.29 -17.09 -10.63
CA ASN A 221 5.42 -17.24 -9.70
C ASN A 221 5.39 -16.21 -8.55
N LYS A 222 4.28 -15.48 -8.38
CA LYS A 222 4.15 -14.46 -7.33
C LYS A 222 3.13 -14.86 -6.29
N MET A 223 3.41 -14.48 -5.05
CA MET A 223 2.41 -14.49 -3.99
C MET A 223 1.37 -13.40 -4.29
N LEU A 224 0.10 -13.68 -3.95
CA LEU A 224 -1.01 -12.77 -4.22
C LEU A 224 -1.60 -12.25 -2.91
N ALA A 225 -1.85 -10.94 -2.82
CA ALA A 225 -2.45 -10.32 -1.64
C ALA A 225 -3.65 -9.43 -1.99
N LEU A 226 -4.59 -9.31 -1.06
CA LEU A 226 -5.70 -8.36 -1.11
C LEU A 226 -5.39 -7.22 -0.15
N VAL A 227 -4.82 -6.15 -0.69
CA VAL A 227 -4.12 -5.15 0.16
C VAL A 227 -4.99 -3.98 0.57
N GLU A 228 -6.15 -3.82 -0.08
CA GLU A 228 -7.22 -2.91 0.35
C GLU A 228 -8.57 -3.53 0.01
N CYS A 229 -9.52 -3.52 0.95
CA CYS A 229 -10.89 -3.91 0.66
C CYS A 229 -11.88 -3.21 1.58
N ASP A 230 -13.13 -3.12 1.13
CA ASP A 230 -14.27 -2.68 1.94
C ASP A 230 -14.96 -3.84 2.67
N CYS A 231 -14.83 -5.06 2.14
CA CYS A 231 -15.34 -6.29 2.74
C CYS A 231 -14.25 -7.37 2.73
N MET A 232 -13.87 -7.83 3.92
CA MET A 232 -12.88 -8.90 4.08
C MET A 232 -13.38 -10.22 3.50
N PRO A 233 -12.52 -11.01 2.82
CA PRO A 233 -12.89 -12.34 2.37
C PRO A 233 -13.11 -13.29 3.56
N GLY A 234 -14.10 -14.16 3.48
CA GLY A 234 -14.32 -15.20 4.50
C GLY A 234 -13.28 -16.30 4.43
N ALA A 235 -12.76 -16.74 5.57
CA ALA A 235 -11.72 -17.79 5.62
C ALA A 235 -12.17 -19.09 4.95
N SER A 236 -13.37 -19.58 5.27
CA SER A 236 -13.96 -20.77 4.65
C SER A 236 -14.20 -20.59 3.16
N GLN A 237 -14.55 -19.39 2.72
CA GLN A 237 -14.80 -19.09 1.31
C GLN A 237 -13.50 -19.10 0.52
N MET A 238 -12.40 -18.54 1.08
CA MET A 238 -11.07 -18.60 0.45
C MET A 238 -10.61 -20.04 0.23
N VAL A 239 -10.85 -20.92 1.21
CA VAL A 239 -10.53 -22.35 1.09
C VAL A 239 -11.40 -23.03 0.03
N ALA A 240 -12.72 -22.82 0.07
CA ALA A 240 -13.66 -23.44 -0.86
C ALA A 240 -13.41 -23.03 -2.32
N ASP A 241 -12.97 -21.81 -2.54
CA ASP A 241 -12.72 -21.25 -3.88
C ASP A 241 -11.28 -21.46 -4.39
N ASP A 242 -10.38 -22.04 -3.60
CA ASP A 242 -8.94 -22.11 -3.88
C ASP A 242 -8.35 -20.70 -4.20
N ALA A 243 -8.82 -19.70 -3.48
CA ALA A 243 -8.42 -18.29 -3.63
C ALA A 243 -7.78 -17.79 -2.33
N MET A 244 -6.65 -18.39 -1.98
CA MET A 244 -5.92 -18.13 -0.75
C MET A 244 -5.00 -16.92 -0.91
N TRP A 245 -5.52 -15.74 -0.55
CA TRP A 245 -4.71 -14.54 -0.47
C TRP A 245 -3.65 -14.67 0.63
N LEU A 246 -2.41 -14.28 0.36
CA LEU A 246 -1.31 -14.30 1.33
C LEU A 246 -1.68 -13.51 2.59
N TYR A 247 -2.28 -12.36 2.39
CA TYR A 247 -2.95 -11.58 3.42
C TYR A 247 -4.10 -10.77 2.80
N ALA A 248 -5.03 -10.33 3.65
CA ALA A 248 -6.08 -9.40 3.29
C ALA A 248 -6.14 -8.28 4.33
N ALA A 249 -6.36 -7.05 3.89
CA ALA A 249 -6.46 -5.89 4.77
C ALA A 249 -7.64 -5.00 4.37
N PRO A 250 -8.54 -4.63 5.29
CA PRO A 250 -9.50 -3.58 5.05
C PRO A 250 -8.77 -2.23 5.04
N TRP A 251 -9.27 -1.26 4.24
CA TRP A 251 -8.56 0.01 4.09
C TRP A 251 -8.40 0.76 5.43
N THR A 252 -9.46 1.23 6.03
CA THR A 252 -9.45 1.97 7.31
C THR A 252 -10.88 2.03 7.87
N VAL A 253 -11.08 2.66 9.02
CA VAL A 253 -12.42 3.03 9.49
C VAL A 253 -13.12 3.88 8.41
N PRO A 254 -14.35 3.57 7.95
CA PRO A 254 -15.31 2.60 8.51
C PRO A 254 -15.21 1.16 7.95
N PHE A 255 -14.22 0.82 7.13
CA PHE A 255 -14.14 -0.51 6.52
C PHE A 255 -13.60 -1.59 7.47
N VAL A 256 -12.87 -1.21 8.52
CA VAL A 256 -12.42 -2.16 9.55
C VAL A 256 -13.63 -2.66 10.36
N PHE A 257 -14.50 -1.73 10.77
CA PHE A 257 -15.76 -2.05 11.42
C PHE A 257 -16.92 -1.36 10.72
N GLY A 258 -18.02 -2.07 10.56
CA GLY A 258 -19.22 -1.55 9.90
C GLY A 258 -20.11 -2.68 9.41
N SER A 259 -21.00 -2.38 8.48
CA SER A 259 -21.90 -3.38 7.90
C SER A 259 -21.18 -4.49 7.16
N ASN A 260 -19.97 -4.22 6.65
CA ASN A 260 -19.20 -5.18 5.86
C ASN A 260 -18.35 -6.11 6.73
N ASN A 261 -17.77 -5.60 7.82
CA ASN A 261 -16.86 -6.35 8.68
C ASN A 261 -17.30 -6.15 10.14
N THR A 262 -18.29 -6.94 10.59
CA THR A 262 -18.84 -6.81 11.93
C THR A 262 -17.90 -7.38 13.00
N PRO A 263 -18.07 -7.04 14.29
CA PRO A 263 -17.35 -7.70 15.38
C PRO A 263 -17.47 -9.23 15.36
N GLU A 264 -18.66 -9.75 15.04
CA GLU A 264 -18.93 -11.20 14.92
C GLU A 264 -18.13 -11.81 13.75
N PHE A 265 -18.02 -11.10 12.60
CA PHE A 265 -17.17 -11.52 11.51
C PHE A 265 -15.71 -11.64 11.96
N TRP A 266 -15.15 -10.62 12.59
CA TRP A 266 -13.78 -10.64 13.07
C TRP A 266 -13.49 -11.78 14.04
N LYS A 267 -14.43 -12.01 14.97
CA LYS A 267 -14.32 -13.14 15.90
C LYS A 267 -14.29 -14.47 15.16
N GLY A 268 -15.18 -14.69 14.23
CA GLY A 268 -15.21 -15.90 13.39
C GLY A 268 -13.95 -16.03 12.54
N PHE A 269 -13.54 -14.96 11.87
CA PHE A 269 -12.41 -14.93 10.95
C PHE A 269 -11.08 -15.28 11.65
N LEU A 270 -10.72 -14.57 12.73
CA LEU A 270 -9.45 -14.77 13.43
C LEU A 270 -9.36 -16.10 14.22
N HIS A 271 -10.48 -16.80 14.41
CA HIS A 271 -10.50 -18.14 15.01
C HIS A 271 -10.63 -19.26 13.97
N SER A 272 -10.67 -18.93 12.67
CA SER A 272 -10.76 -19.92 11.60
C SER A 272 -9.37 -20.37 11.12
N ALA A 273 -9.20 -21.69 10.90
CA ALA A 273 -8.07 -22.14 10.10
C ALA A 273 -8.33 -21.77 8.60
N PRO A 274 -7.32 -21.36 7.83
CA PRO A 274 -5.90 -21.27 8.12
C PRO A 274 -5.41 -19.86 8.52
N ILE A 275 -6.25 -19.04 9.13
CA ILE A 275 -5.90 -17.65 9.45
C ILE A 275 -4.83 -17.60 10.55
N LEU A 276 -3.74 -16.90 10.26
CA LEU A 276 -2.69 -16.64 11.24
C LEU A 276 -3.00 -15.36 12.02
N THR A 277 -2.75 -15.42 13.31
CA THR A 277 -2.87 -14.31 14.25
C THR A 277 -1.52 -14.02 14.87
N ARG A 278 -1.35 -12.84 15.48
CA ARG A 278 -0.13 -12.48 16.19
C ARG A 278 0.06 -13.32 17.46
N ASP A 279 -1.04 -13.69 18.12
CA ASP A 279 -1.09 -14.38 19.42
C ASP A 279 -1.00 -15.92 19.23
#